data_f1fc696661953af49b6c960d2b97fbe9
#
_entry.id   f1fc696661953af49b6c960d2b97fbe9
#
_cell.length_a   1.000
_cell.length_b   1.000
_cell.length_c   1.000
_cell.angle_alpha   90.00
_cell.angle_beta   90.00
_cell.angle_gamma   90.00
#
_symmetry.space_group_name_H-M   'P 1'
#
loop_
_entity.id
_entity.type
_entity.pdbx_description
1 polymer ?
#
loop_
_entity_poly.entity_id
_entity_poly.type
_entity_poly.pdbx_seq_one_letter_code
_entity_poly.pdbx_strand_id
1 'polypeptide(L)'
;IMPGLNAAFVNIGHEKDAFIHYLDLGANYNSLKRVVDSRVGGKRPVRVESMKLEAQLAKEGRIGDHLQVGQMIMVQIAKEAISTKGPRLTADISLAGRNVVLVPFSNKVFVSTKIRSNTAKKRLRKVAQEVLPQNFGVIIRTAAADASDTDIMQDILSLIERWDKALAEIRKSEAPARLMSEMSRVNTIIRDSLNDTFSQITVDNEDMYDEIKSYVHAIKPEMERLVKLYKGKVPIFEQFDVAKQIKSLFAKYVSLRRGAYLIIEHTEAMHVIDVNSGNRTKAEDDQEQTALEVNLAAAAEIARQLRLRDMGGIV
;
A
#
# COMPACT_ATOMS: atom_id res chain seq x y z
N ILE A 1 14.89 6.58 -25.25
CA ILE A 1 14.57 5.15 -25.48
C ILE A 1 15.87 4.37 -25.49
N MET A 2 15.87 3.21 -24.83
CA MET A 2 17.02 2.30 -24.69
C MET A 2 16.64 0.93 -25.28
N PRO A 3 16.85 0.71 -26.59
CA PRO A 3 16.42 -0.53 -27.25
C PRO A 3 17.05 -1.79 -26.65
N GLY A 4 18.31 -1.74 -26.25
CA GLY A 4 19.02 -2.87 -25.65
C GLY A 4 18.49 -3.32 -24.29
N LEU A 5 17.77 -2.44 -23.57
CA LEU A 5 17.11 -2.75 -22.29
C LEU A 5 15.58 -2.93 -22.46
N ASN A 6 15.07 -2.75 -23.67
CA ASN A 6 13.64 -2.68 -23.96
C ASN A 6 12.90 -1.70 -23.02
N ALA A 7 13.49 -0.53 -22.80
CA ALA A 7 13.09 0.45 -21.79
C ALA A 7 13.20 1.88 -22.28
N ALA A 8 12.64 2.82 -21.53
CA ALA A 8 12.80 4.24 -21.76
C ALA A 8 13.05 4.98 -20.44
N PHE A 9 13.73 6.14 -20.54
CA PHE A 9 13.81 7.12 -19.49
C PHE A 9 12.78 8.22 -19.74
N VAL A 10 12.11 8.64 -18.68
CA VAL A 10 11.00 9.60 -18.71
C VAL A 10 11.30 10.72 -17.73
N ASN A 11 11.27 11.95 -18.22
CA ASN A 11 11.34 13.13 -17.36
C ASN A 11 10.00 13.32 -16.63
N ILE A 12 10.04 13.27 -15.31
CA ILE A 12 8.90 13.49 -14.41
C ILE A 12 9.07 14.74 -13.54
N GLY A 13 10.07 15.59 -13.85
CA GLY A 13 10.41 16.76 -13.03
C GLY A 13 11.22 16.44 -11.77
N HIS A 14 11.78 15.23 -11.67
CA HIS A 14 12.68 14.82 -10.60
C HIS A 14 14.15 14.98 -11.04
N GLU A 15 15.09 15.11 -10.09
CA GLU A 15 16.53 15.22 -10.39
C GLU A 15 17.07 14.11 -11.28
N LYS A 16 16.51 12.91 -11.17
CA LYS A 16 16.86 11.75 -11.98
C LYS A 16 15.68 11.34 -12.84
N ASP A 17 15.96 11.07 -14.11
CA ASP A 17 14.97 10.50 -15.02
C ASP A 17 14.43 9.17 -14.48
N ALA A 18 13.14 9.00 -14.62
CA ALA A 18 12.46 7.80 -14.19
C ALA A 18 12.51 6.73 -15.27
N PHE A 19 12.54 5.46 -14.85
CA PHE A 19 12.69 4.30 -15.73
C PHE A 19 11.35 3.60 -15.95
N ILE A 20 11.04 3.26 -17.21
CA ILE A 20 9.92 2.42 -17.60
C ILE A 20 10.38 1.31 -18.54
N HIS A 21 10.08 0.07 -18.22
CA HIS A 21 10.34 -1.08 -19.09
C HIS A 21 9.11 -1.36 -19.98
N TYR A 22 9.28 -2.04 -21.11
CA TYR A 22 8.17 -2.41 -21.99
C TYR A 22 7.00 -3.08 -21.26
N LEU A 23 7.29 -4.03 -20.38
CA LEU A 23 6.25 -4.72 -19.60
C LEU A 23 5.51 -3.79 -18.62
N ASP A 24 6.13 -2.71 -18.21
CA ASP A 24 5.52 -1.71 -17.31
C ASP A 24 4.54 -0.78 -18.05
N LEU A 25 4.46 -0.82 -19.39
CA LEU A 25 3.43 -0.14 -20.16
C LEU A 25 2.03 -0.71 -19.85
N GLY A 26 1.97 -2.01 -19.52
CA GLY A 26 0.71 -2.72 -19.27
C GLY A 26 -0.08 -3.01 -20.55
N ALA A 27 -0.99 -3.97 -20.45
CA ALA A 27 -1.75 -4.45 -21.60
C ALA A 27 -2.63 -3.37 -22.25
N ASN A 28 -3.14 -2.41 -21.48
CA ASN A 28 -4.11 -1.41 -21.92
C ASN A 28 -3.47 -0.06 -22.30
N TYR A 29 -2.14 -0.02 -22.50
CA TYR A 29 -1.42 1.20 -22.83
C TYR A 29 -1.99 1.96 -24.03
N ASN A 30 -2.37 1.27 -25.12
CA ASN A 30 -2.94 1.90 -26.30
C ASN A 30 -4.24 2.66 -25.98
N SER A 31 -5.09 2.12 -25.12
CA SER A 31 -6.32 2.78 -24.67
C SER A 31 -6.01 4.00 -23.80
N LEU A 32 -5.05 3.89 -22.87
CA LEU A 32 -4.57 5.02 -22.07
C LEU A 32 -4.00 6.13 -22.96
N LYS A 33 -3.10 5.77 -23.90
CA LYS A 33 -2.51 6.70 -24.85
C LYS A 33 -3.57 7.48 -25.61
N ARG A 34 -4.59 6.81 -26.16
CA ARG A 34 -5.70 7.46 -26.89
C ARG A 34 -6.44 8.48 -26.01
N VAL A 35 -6.68 8.15 -24.72
CA VAL A 35 -7.35 9.04 -23.77
C VAL A 35 -6.47 10.28 -23.49
N VAL A 36 -5.17 10.11 -23.29
CA VAL A 36 -4.22 11.18 -23.03
C VAL A 36 -4.08 12.08 -24.29
N ASP A 37 -3.83 11.49 -25.44
CA ASP A 37 -3.64 12.21 -26.72
C ASP A 37 -4.87 13.09 -27.07
N SER A 38 -6.08 12.62 -26.72
CA SER A 38 -7.31 13.39 -26.94
C SER A 38 -7.41 14.65 -26.07
N ARG A 39 -6.68 14.68 -24.95
CA ARG A 39 -6.66 15.81 -24.02
C ARG A 39 -5.54 16.80 -24.31
N VAL A 40 -4.37 16.29 -24.67
CA VAL A 40 -3.20 17.12 -25.01
C VAL A 40 -3.40 17.84 -26.35
N GLY A 41 -4.00 17.18 -27.33
CA GLY A 41 -4.16 17.70 -28.70
C GLY A 41 -5.31 18.68 -28.90
N GLY A 42 -5.99 19.17 -27.84
CA GLY A 42 -7.13 20.12 -27.94
C GLY A 42 -8.39 19.55 -28.59
N LYS A 43 -8.43 18.24 -28.86
CA LYS A 43 -9.58 17.52 -29.43
C LYS A 43 -10.68 17.32 -28.39
N ARG A 44 -11.86 16.88 -28.83
CA ARG A 44 -12.93 16.47 -27.91
C ARG A 44 -12.40 15.32 -27.02
N PRO A 45 -12.46 15.46 -25.68
CA PRO A 45 -11.96 14.45 -24.77
C PRO A 45 -12.67 13.11 -24.96
N VAL A 46 -11.89 12.04 -25.10
CA VAL A 46 -12.42 10.68 -25.11
C VAL A 46 -12.78 10.28 -23.67
N ARG A 47 -14.00 9.83 -23.44
CA ARG A 47 -14.44 9.29 -22.15
C ARG A 47 -14.18 7.79 -22.10
N VAL A 48 -13.62 7.33 -21.00
CA VAL A 48 -13.26 5.92 -20.80
C VAL A 48 -14.49 5.02 -20.90
N GLU A 49 -15.62 5.45 -20.30
CA GLU A 49 -16.86 4.68 -20.21
C GLU A 49 -17.49 4.41 -21.59
N SER A 50 -17.30 5.31 -22.55
CA SER A 50 -17.96 5.23 -23.86
C SER A 50 -17.03 4.83 -24.99
N MET A 51 -15.73 4.63 -24.71
CA MET A 51 -14.79 4.26 -25.76
C MET A 51 -14.77 2.75 -26.03
N LYS A 52 -14.50 2.37 -27.28
CA LYS A 52 -14.04 1.03 -27.58
C LYS A 52 -12.57 0.93 -27.18
N LEU A 53 -12.25 -0.05 -26.34
CA LEU A 53 -10.85 -0.30 -25.95
C LEU A 53 -10.02 -0.68 -27.18
N GLU A 54 -8.78 -0.17 -27.19
CA GLU A 54 -7.79 -0.53 -28.21
C GLU A 54 -7.27 -1.95 -27.99
N ALA A 55 -6.62 -2.51 -29.02
CA ALA A 55 -5.97 -3.78 -28.93
C ALA A 55 -4.92 -3.77 -27.79
N GLN A 56 -4.94 -4.81 -26.99
CA GLN A 56 -3.98 -4.98 -25.90
C GLN A 56 -2.57 -5.18 -26.42
N LEU A 57 -1.58 -4.68 -25.69
CA LEU A 57 -0.18 -4.95 -25.98
C LEU A 57 0.12 -6.44 -25.76
N ALA A 58 0.87 -7.02 -26.66
CA ALA A 58 1.42 -8.36 -26.49
C ALA A 58 2.41 -8.39 -25.32
N LYS A 59 2.60 -9.55 -24.69
CA LYS A 59 3.64 -9.71 -23.67
C LYS A 59 5.05 -9.58 -24.25
N GLU A 60 5.23 -9.96 -25.49
CA GLU A 60 6.47 -9.85 -26.26
C GLU A 60 6.33 -8.69 -27.24
N GLY A 61 7.18 -7.68 -27.10
CA GLY A 61 7.17 -6.50 -27.96
C GLY A 61 8.38 -5.60 -27.67
N ARG A 62 8.51 -4.55 -28.44
CA ARG A 62 9.59 -3.57 -28.29
C ARG A 62 9.03 -2.23 -27.86
N ILE A 63 9.66 -1.59 -26.88
CA ILE A 63 9.21 -0.30 -26.36
C ILE A 63 9.22 0.79 -27.45
N GLY A 64 10.17 0.73 -28.36
CA GLY A 64 10.29 1.68 -29.49
C GLY A 64 9.15 1.64 -30.49
N ASP A 65 8.35 0.55 -30.52
CA ASP A 65 7.17 0.47 -31.38
C ASP A 65 5.98 1.26 -30.81
N HIS A 66 6.03 1.63 -29.52
CA HIS A 66 4.94 2.26 -28.79
C HIS A 66 5.29 3.65 -28.25
N LEU A 67 6.56 3.92 -27.96
CA LEU A 67 7.05 5.20 -27.46
C LEU A 67 7.99 5.88 -28.45
N GLN A 68 7.91 7.21 -28.50
CA GLN A 68 8.80 8.06 -29.27
C GLN A 68 9.50 9.07 -28.35
N VAL A 69 10.67 9.54 -28.77
CA VAL A 69 11.39 10.62 -28.06
C VAL A 69 10.55 11.90 -28.09
N GLY A 70 10.43 12.57 -26.95
CA GLY A 70 9.61 13.78 -26.80
C GLY A 70 8.09 13.53 -26.66
N GLN A 71 7.64 12.27 -26.68
CA GLN A 71 6.24 11.94 -26.46
C GLN A 71 5.84 12.18 -25.01
N MET A 72 4.68 12.79 -24.80
CA MET A 72 4.05 12.87 -23.48
C MET A 72 3.28 11.58 -23.16
N ILE A 73 3.49 11.07 -21.98
CA ILE A 73 2.82 9.86 -21.49
C ILE A 73 2.28 10.08 -20.07
N MET A 74 1.17 9.42 -19.75
CA MET A 74 0.67 9.36 -18.38
C MET A 74 1.20 8.10 -17.71
N VAL A 75 1.81 8.27 -16.55
CA VAL A 75 2.47 7.18 -15.80
C VAL A 75 2.19 7.31 -14.31
N GLN A 76 2.34 6.21 -13.61
CA GLN A 76 2.31 6.12 -12.16
C GLN A 76 3.69 5.73 -11.66
N ILE A 77 4.15 6.33 -10.56
CA ILE A 77 5.38 5.93 -9.89
C ILE A 77 5.10 4.61 -9.17
N ALA A 78 5.67 3.52 -9.67
CA ALA A 78 5.53 2.19 -9.08
C ALA A 78 6.51 1.97 -7.93
N LYS A 79 7.71 2.60 -8.01
CA LYS A 79 8.71 2.60 -6.94
C LYS A 79 9.40 3.95 -6.91
N GLU A 80 9.60 4.49 -5.73
CA GLU A 80 10.38 5.70 -5.50
C GLU A 80 11.86 5.50 -5.86
N ALA A 81 12.57 6.61 -6.05
CA ALA A 81 14.02 6.59 -6.26
C ALA A 81 14.73 5.97 -5.05
N ILE A 82 15.71 5.10 -5.30
CA ILE A 82 16.53 4.47 -4.25
C ILE A 82 17.99 4.69 -4.58
N SER A 83 18.72 5.34 -3.69
CA SER A 83 20.16 5.62 -3.84
C SER A 83 20.48 6.28 -5.19
N THR A 84 21.24 5.60 -6.06
CA THR A 84 21.64 6.10 -7.38
C THR A 84 20.62 5.89 -8.49
N LYS A 85 19.57 5.09 -8.25
CA LYS A 85 18.56 4.75 -9.25
C LYS A 85 17.37 5.70 -9.19
N GLY A 86 16.94 6.20 -10.35
CA GLY A 86 15.71 6.98 -10.48
C GLY A 86 14.45 6.17 -10.19
N PRO A 87 13.27 6.83 -10.12
CA PRO A 87 12.00 6.16 -9.90
C PRO A 87 11.66 5.14 -10.98
N ARG A 88 10.94 4.07 -10.63
CA ARG A 88 10.38 3.15 -11.61
C ARG A 88 8.92 3.49 -11.87
N LEU A 89 8.55 3.52 -13.13
CA LEU A 89 7.21 3.89 -13.59
C LEU A 89 6.44 2.69 -14.11
N THR A 90 5.11 2.85 -14.13
CA THR A 90 4.19 1.99 -14.87
C THR A 90 3.13 2.85 -15.57
N ALA A 91 2.67 2.42 -16.74
CA ALA A 91 1.48 2.97 -17.39
C ALA A 91 0.23 2.09 -17.15
N ASP A 92 0.37 0.98 -16.42
CA ASP A 92 -0.77 0.19 -15.92
C ASP A 92 -1.30 0.83 -14.64
N ILE A 93 -2.06 1.92 -14.81
CA ILE A 93 -2.49 2.80 -13.72
C ILE A 93 -3.58 2.13 -12.91
N SER A 94 -3.45 2.19 -11.60
CA SER A 94 -4.46 1.72 -10.65
C SER A 94 -4.60 2.68 -9.48
N LEU A 95 -5.81 2.85 -8.96
CA LEU A 95 -6.10 3.74 -7.85
C LEU A 95 -6.53 2.92 -6.63
N ALA A 96 -5.72 2.99 -5.57
CA ALA A 96 -6.00 2.26 -4.34
C ALA A 96 -6.99 3.02 -3.44
N GLY A 97 -8.13 2.39 -3.16
CA GLY A 97 -9.08 2.76 -2.12
C GLY A 97 -8.92 1.91 -0.86
N ARG A 98 -9.85 2.06 0.07
CA ARG A 98 -9.90 1.26 1.30
C ARG A 98 -10.30 -0.19 1.01
N ASN A 99 -11.42 -0.36 0.31
CA ASN A 99 -12.06 -1.64 0.05
C ASN A 99 -11.72 -2.20 -1.31
N VAL A 100 -11.39 -1.34 -2.27
CA VAL A 100 -11.13 -1.72 -3.66
C VAL A 100 -9.90 -1.04 -4.24
N VAL A 101 -9.37 -1.61 -5.32
CA VAL A 101 -8.43 -0.94 -6.21
C VAL A 101 -9.11 -0.78 -7.56
N LEU A 102 -9.30 0.44 -8.02
CA LEU A 102 -9.87 0.75 -9.33
C LEU A 102 -8.83 0.51 -10.41
N VAL A 103 -9.24 -0.17 -11.48
CA VAL A 103 -8.39 -0.48 -12.64
C VAL A 103 -9.08 0.04 -13.90
N PRO A 104 -8.72 1.23 -14.40
CA PRO A 104 -9.23 1.76 -15.66
C PRO A 104 -8.89 0.84 -16.84
N PHE A 105 -9.69 0.93 -17.91
CA PHE A 105 -9.56 0.13 -19.14
C PHE A 105 -9.72 -1.38 -18.93
N SER A 106 -10.44 -1.79 -17.89
CA SER A 106 -10.74 -3.19 -17.57
C SER A 106 -12.25 -3.34 -17.36
N ASN A 107 -12.79 -4.53 -17.65
CA ASN A 107 -14.19 -4.87 -17.31
C ASN A 107 -14.23 -6.02 -16.28
N LYS A 108 -13.11 -6.26 -15.58
CA LYS A 108 -12.97 -7.42 -14.68
C LYS A 108 -13.16 -7.01 -13.23
N VAL A 109 -13.91 -7.83 -12.50
CA VAL A 109 -14.04 -7.72 -11.04
C VAL A 109 -13.34 -8.89 -10.39
N PHE A 110 -12.19 -8.63 -9.80
CA PHE A 110 -11.42 -9.60 -9.02
C PHE A 110 -11.74 -9.45 -7.54
N VAL A 111 -11.75 -10.56 -6.82
CA VAL A 111 -11.90 -10.56 -5.35
C VAL A 111 -10.68 -11.24 -4.75
N SER A 112 -10.12 -10.64 -3.71
CA SER A 112 -8.95 -11.17 -3.00
C SER A 112 -9.13 -12.65 -2.67
N THR A 113 -8.13 -13.45 -2.96
CA THR A 113 -8.11 -14.90 -2.65
C THR A 113 -8.18 -15.16 -1.15
N LYS A 114 -7.72 -14.21 -0.32
CA LYS A 114 -7.76 -14.28 1.14
C LYS A 114 -9.20 -14.26 1.71
N ILE A 115 -10.17 -13.76 0.97
CA ILE A 115 -11.60 -13.87 1.34
C ILE A 115 -12.03 -15.31 1.04
N ARG A 116 -12.27 -16.12 2.07
CA ARG A 116 -12.55 -17.56 1.92
C ARG A 116 -14.02 -17.84 1.56
N SER A 117 -14.97 -17.04 2.08
CA SER A 117 -16.41 -17.24 1.89
C SER A 117 -16.83 -17.00 0.44
N ASN A 118 -17.37 -18.04 -0.21
CA ASN A 118 -17.93 -17.92 -1.57
C ASN A 118 -19.17 -17.04 -1.61
N THR A 119 -19.98 -17.03 -0.56
CA THR A 119 -21.14 -16.15 -0.46
C THR A 119 -20.73 -14.69 -0.41
N ALA A 120 -19.72 -14.37 0.43
CA ALA A 120 -19.14 -13.01 0.47
C ALA A 120 -18.56 -12.61 -0.90
N LYS A 121 -17.82 -13.48 -1.57
CA LYS A 121 -17.28 -13.20 -2.90
C LYS A 121 -18.37 -12.88 -3.94
N LYS A 122 -19.49 -13.61 -3.90
CA LYS A 122 -20.63 -13.37 -4.80
C LYS A 122 -21.29 -12.02 -4.51
N ARG A 123 -21.55 -11.72 -3.21
CA ARG A 123 -22.09 -10.43 -2.76
C ARG A 123 -21.21 -9.27 -3.25
N LEU A 124 -19.93 -9.31 -2.94
CA LEU A 124 -18.97 -8.26 -3.26
C LEU A 124 -18.87 -8.00 -4.76
N ARG A 125 -18.88 -9.05 -5.59
CA ARG A 125 -18.90 -8.90 -7.06
C ARG A 125 -20.15 -8.21 -7.53
N LYS A 126 -21.32 -8.59 -7.01
CA LYS A 126 -22.60 -7.99 -7.37
C LYS A 126 -22.61 -6.51 -7.04
N VAL A 127 -22.26 -6.15 -5.81
CA VAL A 127 -22.17 -4.75 -5.35
C VAL A 127 -21.25 -3.90 -6.25
N ALA A 128 -20.07 -4.41 -6.58
CA ALA A 128 -19.16 -3.70 -7.46
C ALA A 128 -19.72 -3.52 -8.87
N GLN A 129 -20.36 -4.56 -9.42
CA GLN A 129 -20.96 -4.50 -10.77
C GLN A 129 -22.14 -3.53 -10.90
N GLU A 130 -22.85 -3.23 -9.81
CA GLU A 130 -23.98 -2.29 -9.80
C GLU A 130 -23.53 -0.83 -10.01
N VAL A 131 -22.30 -0.48 -9.64
CA VAL A 131 -21.81 0.92 -9.69
C VAL A 131 -20.67 1.15 -10.67
N LEU A 132 -20.04 0.09 -11.17
CA LEU A 132 -18.92 0.22 -12.11
C LEU A 132 -19.39 0.63 -13.50
N PRO A 133 -18.89 1.75 -14.04
CA PRO A 133 -19.12 2.07 -15.44
C PRO A 133 -18.40 1.08 -16.37
N GLN A 134 -18.80 1.08 -17.63
CA GLN A 134 -18.10 0.31 -18.66
C GLN A 134 -16.62 0.73 -18.73
N ASN A 135 -15.75 -0.24 -19.01
CA ASN A 135 -14.29 -0.07 -19.09
C ASN A 135 -13.60 0.29 -17.76
N PHE A 136 -14.28 0.09 -16.63
CA PHE A 136 -13.67 0.12 -15.32
C PHE A 136 -13.78 -1.24 -14.64
N GLY A 137 -12.67 -1.74 -14.15
CA GLY A 137 -12.61 -2.93 -13.32
C GLY A 137 -12.18 -2.59 -11.91
N VAL A 138 -12.33 -3.56 -11.02
CA VAL A 138 -11.84 -3.44 -9.64
C VAL A 138 -11.22 -4.72 -9.14
N ILE A 139 -10.28 -4.56 -8.22
CA ILE A 139 -9.76 -5.62 -7.36
C ILE A 139 -10.30 -5.36 -5.96
N ILE A 140 -11.20 -6.20 -5.49
CA ILE A 140 -11.77 -6.11 -4.14
C ILE A 140 -10.76 -6.63 -3.14
N ARG A 141 -10.39 -5.76 -2.18
CA ARG A 141 -9.38 -6.05 -1.15
C ARG A 141 -9.97 -6.89 -0.01
N THR A 142 -9.10 -7.46 0.81
CA THR A 142 -9.52 -8.25 1.98
C THR A 142 -10.32 -7.42 2.98
N ALA A 143 -10.03 -6.13 3.11
CA ALA A 143 -10.74 -5.20 3.99
C ALA A 143 -12.24 -5.09 3.67
N ALA A 144 -12.63 -5.35 2.42
CA ALA A 144 -14.03 -5.33 2.01
C ALA A 144 -14.87 -6.50 2.55
N ALA A 145 -14.27 -7.52 3.15
CA ALA A 145 -15.00 -8.70 3.63
C ALA A 145 -16.10 -8.32 4.62
N ASP A 146 -15.79 -7.42 5.55
CA ASP A 146 -16.64 -6.97 6.65
C ASP A 146 -17.26 -5.58 6.41
N ALA A 147 -16.98 -4.96 5.23
CA ALA A 147 -17.51 -3.66 4.87
C ALA A 147 -18.98 -3.75 4.43
N SER A 148 -19.73 -2.66 4.66
CA SER A 148 -21.09 -2.54 4.14
C SER A 148 -21.09 -2.38 2.62
N ASP A 149 -22.21 -2.72 1.98
CA ASP A 149 -22.37 -2.53 0.52
C ASP A 149 -22.23 -1.05 0.15
N THR A 150 -22.77 -0.17 0.99
CA THR A 150 -22.68 1.28 0.83
C THR A 150 -21.24 1.79 0.85
N ASP A 151 -20.42 1.31 1.79
CA ASP A 151 -19.00 1.73 1.88
C ASP A 151 -18.21 1.31 0.64
N ILE A 152 -18.48 0.11 0.11
CA ILE A 152 -17.83 -0.38 -1.09
C ILE A 152 -18.23 0.46 -2.31
N MET A 153 -19.53 0.76 -2.45
CA MET A 153 -20.03 1.62 -3.53
C MET A 153 -19.43 3.03 -3.48
N GLN A 154 -19.38 3.63 -2.29
CA GLN A 154 -18.79 4.96 -2.10
C GLN A 154 -17.30 4.98 -2.42
N ASP A 155 -16.55 3.96 -2.01
CA ASP A 155 -15.13 3.84 -2.30
C ASP A 155 -14.89 3.79 -3.82
N ILE A 156 -15.67 2.97 -4.56
CA ILE A 156 -15.60 2.90 -6.03
C ILE A 156 -15.88 4.25 -6.66
N LEU A 157 -16.99 4.91 -6.29
CA LEU A 157 -17.40 6.19 -6.87
C LEU A 157 -16.37 7.29 -6.60
N SER A 158 -15.80 7.33 -5.40
CA SER A 158 -14.76 8.30 -5.05
C SER A 158 -13.48 8.11 -5.87
N LEU A 159 -13.12 6.86 -6.17
CA LEU A 159 -11.96 6.56 -7.02
C LEU A 159 -12.20 6.95 -8.49
N ILE A 160 -13.41 6.76 -9.00
CA ILE A 160 -13.79 7.20 -10.35
C ILE A 160 -13.72 8.73 -10.43
N GLU A 161 -14.26 9.44 -9.44
CA GLU A 161 -14.18 10.90 -9.38
C GLU A 161 -12.72 11.41 -9.36
N ARG A 162 -11.84 10.74 -8.58
CA ARG A 162 -10.42 11.06 -8.53
C ARG A 162 -9.75 10.83 -9.88
N TRP A 163 -10.08 9.76 -10.58
CA TRP A 163 -9.62 9.47 -11.93
C TRP A 163 -10.03 10.57 -12.91
N ASP A 164 -11.30 10.97 -12.89
CA ASP A 164 -11.81 12.01 -13.78
C ASP A 164 -11.16 13.37 -13.52
N LYS A 165 -10.93 13.73 -12.25
CA LYS A 165 -10.18 14.93 -11.86
C LYS A 165 -8.75 14.90 -12.40
N ALA A 166 -8.03 13.77 -12.26
CA ALA A 166 -6.69 13.61 -12.81
C ALA A 166 -6.67 13.76 -14.33
N LEU A 167 -7.63 13.19 -15.03
CA LEU A 167 -7.75 13.36 -16.48
C LEU A 167 -8.13 14.79 -16.90
N ALA A 168 -8.90 15.50 -16.10
CA ALA A 168 -9.26 16.91 -16.38
C ALA A 168 -8.01 17.82 -16.22
N GLU A 169 -7.12 17.48 -15.29
CA GLU A 169 -5.90 18.25 -15.01
C GLU A 169 -4.90 18.22 -16.19
N ILE A 170 -4.88 17.15 -17.00
CA ILE A 170 -4.01 17.03 -18.18
C ILE A 170 -4.13 18.26 -19.10
N ARG A 171 -5.32 18.84 -19.22
CA ARG A 171 -5.55 19.99 -20.13
C ARG A 171 -5.04 21.31 -19.57
N LYS A 172 -4.82 21.39 -18.27
CA LYS A 172 -4.44 22.61 -17.54
C LYS A 172 -2.96 22.66 -17.23
N SER A 173 -2.29 21.50 -17.29
CA SER A 173 -0.92 21.33 -16.84
C SER A 173 0.03 21.21 -18.02
N GLU A 174 1.21 21.76 -17.89
CA GLU A 174 2.35 21.54 -18.81
C GLU A 174 3.21 20.40 -18.28
N ALA A 175 3.59 19.45 -19.15
CA ALA A 175 4.42 18.32 -18.77
C ALA A 175 5.89 18.75 -18.54
N PRO A 176 6.58 18.23 -17.52
CA PRO A 176 6.12 17.21 -16.58
C PRO A 176 5.24 17.79 -15.45
N ALA A 177 4.10 17.17 -15.19
CA ALA A 177 3.17 17.62 -14.16
C ALA A 177 2.61 16.46 -13.34
N ARG A 178 2.39 16.70 -12.04
CA ARG A 178 1.73 15.75 -11.16
C ARG A 178 0.22 15.92 -11.23
N LEU A 179 -0.47 14.98 -11.88
CA LEU A 179 -1.92 15.01 -12.08
C LEU A 179 -2.71 14.59 -10.83
N MET A 180 -2.11 13.70 -10.03
CA MET A 180 -2.71 13.19 -8.79
C MET A 180 -1.61 12.76 -7.82
N SER A 181 -1.84 12.94 -6.54
CA SER A 181 -1.04 12.35 -5.48
C SER A 181 -1.78 11.15 -4.89
N GLU A 182 -1.06 10.11 -4.55
CA GLU A 182 -1.59 9.16 -3.58
C GLU A 182 -1.72 9.83 -2.20
N MET A 183 -2.52 9.21 -1.35
CA MET A 183 -2.60 9.64 0.04
C MET A 183 -1.21 9.61 0.68
N SER A 184 -0.98 10.49 1.64
CA SER A 184 0.24 10.45 2.45
C SER A 184 0.41 9.05 3.06
N ARG A 185 1.66 8.67 3.39
CA ARG A 185 1.94 7.39 4.03
C ARG A 185 1.11 7.21 5.31
N VAL A 186 0.91 8.28 6.05
CA VAL A 186 0.10 8.28 7.28
C VAL A 186 -1.36 7.96 6.99
N ASN A 187 -1.97 8.68 6.03
CA ASN A 187 -3.35 8.42 5.62
C ASN A 187 -3.53 7.01 5.03
N THR A 188 -2.51 6.48 4.34
CA THR A 188 -2.50 5.09 3.86
C THR A 188 -2.53 4.09 5.02
N ILE A 189 -1.73 4.32 6.07
CA ILE A 189 -1.73 3.46 7.27
C ILE A 189 -3.08 3.54 7.99
N ILE A 190 -3.63 4.75 8.16
CA ILE A 190 -4.95 4.95 8.78
C ILE A 190 -6.02 4.24 7.96
N ARG A 191 -6.03 4.43 6.64
CA ARG A 191 -6.96 3.74 5.73
C ARG A 191 -6.99 2.23 5.94
N ASP A 192 -5.81 1.63 6.04
CA ASP A 192 -5.67 0.17 6.08
C ASP A 192 -5.80 -0.41 7.51
N SER A 193 -5.60 0.40 8.55
CA SER A 193 -5.55 -0.07 9.95
C SER A 193 -6.71 0.40 10.82
N LEU A 194 -7.35 1.56 10.51
CA LEU A 194 -8.37 2.17 11.37
C LEU A 194 -9.59 1.26 11.50
N ASN A 195 -9.90 0.87 12.72
CA ASN A 195 -11.05 0.05 13.10
C ASN A 195 -11.57 0.46 14.50
N ASP A 196 -12.65 -0.15 14.96
CA ASP A 196 -13.33 0.21 16.20
C ASP A 196 -12.53 -0.09 17.47
N THR A 197 -11.38 -0.77 17.37
CA THR A 197 -10.48 -1.01 18.51
C THR A 197 -9.53 0.15 18.79
N PHE A 198 -9.47 1.15 17.90
CA PHE A 198 -8.67 2.34 18.13
C PHE A 198 -9.27 3.20 19.23
N SER A 199 -8.46 3.53 20.23
CA SER A 199 -8.84 4.42 21.33
C SER A 199 -8.40 5.87 21.11
N GLN A 200 -7.28 6.08 20.39
CA GLN A 200 -6.71 7.40 20.14
C GLN A 200 -5.70 7.38 18.99
N ILE A 201 -5.62 8.49 18.27
CA ILE A 201 -4.58 8.82 17.28
C ILE A 201 -3.94 10.11 17.75
N THR A 202 -2.67 10.04 18.14
CA THR A 202 -1.95 11.20 18.70
C THR A 202 -0.91 11.69 17.70
N VAL A 203 -0.90 12.99 17.44
CA VAL A 203 -0.05 13.64 16.42
C VAL A 203 0.62 14.87 17.05
N ASP A 204 1.92 15.07 16.81
CA ASP A 204 2.72 16.18 17.34
C ASP A 204 3.05 17.27 16.31
N ASN A 205 2.52 17.15 15.09
CA ASN A 205 2.64 18.15 14.04
C ASN A 205 1.25 18.67 13.66
N GLU A 206 1.06 19.99 13.63
CA GLU A 206 -0.23 20.64 13.41
C GLU A 206 -0.78 20.39 12.01
N ASP A 207 0.06 20.51 10.97
CA ASP A 207 -0.37 20.29 9.58
C ASP A 207 -0.83 18.84 9.38
N MET A 208 -0.07 17.89 9.93
CA MET A 208 -0.42 16.47 9.88
C MET A 208 -1.67 16.16 10.70
N TYR A 209 -1.87 16.84 11.84
CA TYR A 209 -3.09 16.70 12.64
C TYR A 209 -4.32 17.10 11.84
N ASP A 210 -4.28 18.25 11.15
CA ASP A 210 -5.41 18.74 10.35
C ASP A 210 -5.67 17.83 9.13
N GLU A 211 -4.60 17.36 8.49
CA GLU A 211 -4.70 16.37 7.39
C GLU A 211 -5.37 15.07 7.85
N ILE A 212 -4.88 14.49 8.95
CA ILE A 212 -5.42 13.23 9.50
C ILE A 212 -6.86 13.40 9.96
N LYS A 213 -7.15 14.50 10.66
CA LYS A 213 -8.48 14.79 11.18
C LYS A 213 -9.50 14.91 10.03
N SER A 214 -9.15 15.67 8.99
CA SER A 214 -9.98 15.82 7.79
C SER A 214 -10.19 14.48 7.09
N TYR A 215 -9.16 13.66 6.99
CA TYR A 215 -9.24 12.33 6.37
C TYR A 215 -10.12 11.37 7.19
N VAL A 216 -9.93 11.30 8.51
CA VAL A 216 -10.75 10.46 9.41
C VAL A 216 -12.21 10.91 9.38
N HIS A 217 -12.48 12.23 9.39
CA HIS A 217 -13.82 12.77 9.23
C HIS A 217 -14.49 12.29 7.93
N ALA A 218 -13.74 12.28 6.82
CA ALA A 218 -14.30 11.86 5.52
C ALA A 218 -14.63 10.36 5.46
N ILE A 219 -13.91 9.49 6.19
CA ILE A 219 -14.11 8.02 6.13
C ILE A 219 -14.95 7.45 7.27
N LYS A 220 -14.84 8.04 8.48
CA LYS A 220 -15.56 7.65 9.71
C LYS A 220 -15.75 8.88 10.61
N PRO A 221 -16.76 9.72 10.38
CA PRO A 221 -16.98 10.97 11.12
C PRO A 221 -17.04 10.78 12.64
N GLU A 222 -17.60 9.67 13.11
CA GLU A 222 -17.70 9.31 14.53
C GLU A 222 -16.33 9.10 15.20
N MET A 223 -15.29 8.79 14.44
CA MET A 223 -13.93 8.56 14.95
C MET A 223 -13.05 9.82 14.90
N GLU A 224 -13.50 10.93 14.33
CA GLU A 224 -12.74 12.19 14.27
C GLU A 224 -12.26 12.64 15.68
N ARG A 225 -13.10 12.44 16.69
CA ARG A 225 -12.78 12.76 18.10
C ARG A 225 -11.57 12.02 18.67
N LEU A 226 -11.17 10.92 18.05
CA LEU A 226 -10.00 10.12 18.47
C LEU A 226 -8.68 10.81 18.06
N VAL A 227 -8.70 11.69 17.07
CA VAL A 227 -7.51 12.42 16.63
C VAL A 227 -7.21 13.52 17.63
N LYS A 228 -6.01 13.50 18.21
CA LYS A 228 -5.56 14.45 19.23
C LYS A 228 -4.22 15.07 18.84
N LEU A 229 -4.14 16.40 18.95
CA LEU A 229 -2.88 17.11 18.82
C LEU A 229 -2.11 17.02 20.14
N TYR A 230 -0.87 16.57 20.07
CA TYR A 230 0.04 16.51 21.21
C TYR A 230 0.86 17.80 21.31
N LYS A 231 0.78 18.46 22.46
CA LYS A 231 1.51 19.71 22.77
C LYS A 231 2.42 19.57 24.01
N GLY A 232 2.77 18.32 24.37
CA GLY A 232 3.64 18.07 25.52
C GLY A 232 5.08 18.49 25.26
N LYS A 233 5.84 18.70 26.35
CA LYS A 233 7.28 19.06 26.29
C LYS A 233 8.18 17.83 26.06
N VAL A 234 7.71 16.65 26.44
CA VAL A 234 8.43 15.38 26.24
C VAL A 234 8.16 14.89 24.82
N PRO A 235 9.16 14.38 24.09
CA PRO A 235 8.91 13.79 22.76
C PRO A 235 7.80 12.73 22.80
N ILE A 236 6.92 12.75 21.80
CA ILE A 236 5.71 11.90 21.78
C ILE A 236 6.02 10.42 21.99
N PHE A 237 7.09 9.89 21.39
CA PHE A 237 7.48 8.49 21.53
C PHE A 237 8.00 8.15 22.94
N GLU A 238 8.58 9.11 23.64
CA GLU A 238 8.98 8.94 25.04
C GLU A 238 7.77 9.00 25.96
N GLN A 239 6.83 9.92 25.70
CA GLN A 239 5.59 10.07 26.48
C GLN A 239 4.76 8.79 26.50
N PHE A 240 4.75 8.04 25.42
CA PHE A 240 3.99 6.80 25.28
C PHE A 240 4.87 5.54 25.39
N ASP A 241 6.09 5.65 25.92
CA ASP A 241 7.06 4.53 26.05
C ASP A 241 7.42 3.82 24.73
N VAL A 242 7.09 4.41 23.57
CA VAL A 242 7.35 3.81 22.24
C VAL A 242 8.86 3.77 21.97
N ALA A 243 9.60 4.84 22.33
CA ALA A 243 11.05 4.88 22.13
C ALA A 243 11.76 3.76 22.88
N LYS A 244 11.34 3.44 24.12
CA LYS A 244 11.85 2.33 24.91
C LYS A 244 11.53 0.98 24.28
N GLN A 245 10.30 0.80 23.79
CA GLN A 245 9.89 -0.41 23.10
C GLN A 245 10.69 -0.62 21.80
N ILE A 246 10.90 0.42 20.99
CA ILE A 246 11.71 0.35 19.77
C ILE A 246 13.15 -0.08 20.10
N LYS A 247 13.78 0.51 21.12
CA LYS A 247 15.12 0.11 21.57
C LYS A 247 15.16 -1.36 21.98
N SER A 248 14.14 -1.85 22.70
CA SER A 248 14.07 -3.25 23.12
C SER A 248 13.86 -4.22 21.96
N LEU A 249 13.21 -3.79 20.87
CA LEU A 249 12.99 -4.63 19.68
C LEU A 249 14.29 -5.03 18.96
N PHE A 250 15.34 -4.21 19.06
CA PHE A 250 16.65 -4.50 18.46
C PHE A 250 17.67 -5.05 19.46
N ALA A 251 17.25 -5.26 20.70
CA ALA A 251 18.11 -5.84 21.71
C ALA A 251 18.42 -7.32 21.42
N LYS A 252 19.66 -7.73 21.70
CA LYS A 252 20.07 -9.13 21.61
C LYS A 252 19.26 -10.02 22.57
N TYR A 253 18.94 -9.50 23.76
CA TYR A 253 18.21 -10.19 24.82
C TYR A 253 16.73 -9.79 24.81
N VAL A 254 15.85 -10.78 24.83
CA VAL A 254 14.40 -10.60 24.96
C VAL A 254 13.92 -11.34 26.19
N SER A 255 13.50 -10.61 27.21
CA SER A 255 13.02 -11.19 28.47
C SER A 255 11.66 -11.85 28.28
N LEU A 256 11.52 -13.05 28.81
CA LEU A 256 10.27 -13.80 28.95
C LEU A 256 9.73 -13.68 30.38
N ARG A 257 8.54 -14.19 30.59
CA ARG A 257 7.96 -14.27 31.95
C ARG A 257 8.78 -15.19 32.84
N ARG A 258 8.78 -14.91 34.14
CA ARG A 258 9.45 -15.73 35.20
C ARG A 258 10.97 -15.86 35.03
N GLY A 259 11.64 -14.86 34.43
CA GLY A 259 13.10 -14.81 34.37
C GLY A 259 13.75 -15.60 33.23
N ALA A 260 12.97 -16.31 32.42
CA ALA A 260 13.46 -16.88 31.16
C ALA A 260 13.74 -15.77 30.12
N TYR A 261 14.57 -16.04 29.14
CA TYR A 261 14.90 -15.06 28.09
C TYR A 261 15.35 -15.76 26.80
N LEU A 262 15.22 -15.02 25.69
CA LEU A 262 15.75 -15.40 24.38
C LEU A 262 17.02 -14.60 24.09
N ILE A 263 17.94 -15.21 23.36
CA ILE A 263 19.07 -14.53 22.71
C ILE A 263 18.84 -14.62 21.20
N ILE A 264 18.75 -13.47 20.53
CA ILE A 264 18.52 -13.38 19.09
C ILE A 264 19.76 -12.81 18.43
N GLU A 265 20.37 -13.58 17.54
CA GLU A 265 21.56 -13.19 16.78
C GLU A 265 21.35 -13.39 15.28
N HIS A 266 22.05 -12.56 14.50
CA HIS A 266 22.06 -12.66 13.05
C HIS A 266 23.44 -13.14 12.60
N THR A 267 23.44 -14.16 11.76
CA THR A 267 24.65 -14.61 11.03
C THR A 267 24.51 -14.19 9.56
N GLU A 268 25.53 -14.45 8.76
CA GLU A 268 25.51 -14.14 7.33
C GLU A 268 24.36 -14.82 6.57
N ALA A 269 23.99 -16.05 6.95
CA ALA A 269 23.04 -16.88 6.22
C ALA A 269 21.74 -17.21 6.97
N MET A 270 21.68 -16.99 8.29
CA MET A 270 20.53 -17.39 9.11
C MET A 270 20.38 -16.53 10.36
N HIS A 271 19.24 -16.64 10.99
CA HIS A 271 18.96 -16.10 12.31
C HIS A 271 19.04 -17.22 13.34
N VAL A 272 19.67 -16.97 14.48
CA VAL A 272 19.79 -17.94 15.57
C VAL A 272 19.05 -17.41 16.79
N ILE A 273 18.18 -18.25 17.36
CA ILE A 273 17.43 -17.92 18.57
C ILE A 273 17.70 -18.99 19.63
N ASP A 274 18.41 -18.59 20.68
CA ASP A 274 18.66 -19.44 21.84
C ASP A 274 17.62 -19.17 22.93
N VAL A 275 17.17 -20.23 23.59
CA VAL A 275 16.13 -20.19 24.65
C VAL A 275 16.75 -20.53 25.99
N ASN A 276 16.70 -19.60 26.94
CA ASN A 276 17.22 -19.77 28.28
C ASN A 276 16.11 -19.76 29.33
N SER A 277 16.08 -20.76 30.19
CA SER A 277 15.09 -20.88 31.28
C SER A 277 15.32 -19.90 32.43
N GLY A 278 16.54 -19.30 32.52
CA GLY A 278 16.95 -18.47 33.64
C GLY A 278 17.17 -19.25 34.95
N ASN A 279 17.46 -18.51 36.02
CA ASN A 279 17.67 -19.10 37.35
C ASN A 279 16.31 -19.42 37.99
N ARG A 280 15.82 -20.63 37.80
CA ARG A 280 14.65 -21.15 38.53
C ARG A 280 15.14 -22.02 39.68
N THR A 281 14.97 -21.53 40.90
CA THR A 281 15.47 -22.17 42.13
C THR A 281 14.37 -22.81 42.97
N LYS A 282 13.17 -23.06 42.45
CA LYS A 282 12.18 -23.82 43.19
C LYS A 282 12.33 -25.31 42.96
N ALA A 283 12.73 -26.01 44.01
CA ALA A 283 12.99 -27.44 44.05
C ALA A 283 11.72 -28.33 43.88
N GLU A 284 10.56 -27.77 43.71
CA GLU A 284 9.27 -28.46 43.66
C GLU A 284 8.68 -28.64 42.25
N ASP A 285 9.20 -27.95 41.25
CA ASP A 285 8.68 -28.07 39.90
C ASP A 285 9.42 -29.21 39.14
N ASP A 286 8.67 -30.13 38.56
CA ASP A 286 9.18 -31.14 37.64
C ASP A 286 9.93 -30.45 36.48
N GLN A 287 11.18 -30.89 36.25
CA GLN A 287 12.08 -30.30 35.24
C GLN A 287 11.44 -30.28 33.84
N GLU A 288 10.67 -31.32 33.53
CA GLU A 288 9.99 -31.46 32.23
C GLU A 288 8.82 -30.45 32.08
N GLN A 289 8.04 -30.27 33.13
CA GLN A 289 6.93 -29.30 33.13
C GLN A 289 7.45 -27.85 33.04
N THR A 290 8.56 -27.55 33.71
CA THR A 290 9.23 -26.25 33.63
C THR A 290 9.74 -25.99 32.20
N ALA A 291 10.36 -26.99 31.56
CA ALA A 291 10.84 -26.89 30.20
C ALA A 291 9.68 -26.65 29.20
N LEU A 292 8.56 -27.36 29.37
CA LEU A 292 7.37 -27.19 28.55
C LEU A 292 6.81 -25.76 28.65
N GLU A 293 6.65 -25.22 29.87
CA GLU A 293 6.17 -23.84 30.07
C GLU A 293 7.07 -22.79 29.43
N VAL A 294 8.40 -22.96 29.57
CA VAL A 294 9.38 -22.05 28.96
C VAL A 294 9.30 -22.13 27.43
N ASN A 295 9.23 -23.33 26.87
CA ASN A 295 9.15 -23.53 25.44
C ASN A 295 7.87 -22.97 24.83
N LEU A 296 6.73 -23.10 25.48
CA LEU A 296 5.47 -22.50 25.05
C LEU A 296 5.52 -20.97 25.07
N ALA A 297 6.07 -20.38 26.14
CA ALA A 297 6.25 -18.95 26.24
C ALA A 297 7.27 -18.43 25.19
N ALA A 298 8.35 -19.17 24.98
CA ALA A 298 9.35 -18.87 23.97
C ALA A 298 8.77 -18.92 22.55
N ALA A 299 8.00 -19.95 22.22
CA ALA A 299 7.38 -20.07 20.89
C ALA A 299 6.46 -18.89 20.57
N ALA A 300 5.64 -18.45 21.53
CA ALA A 300 4.78 -17.28 21.35
C ALA A 300 5.58 -15.99 21.14
N GLU A 301 6.62 -15.76 21.93
CA GLU A 301 7.47 -14.57 21.82
C GLU A 301 8.35 -14.62 20.55
N ILE A 302 8.89 -15.77 20.17
CA ILE A 302 9.64 -15.93 18.91
C ILE A 302 8.76 -15.54 17.73
N ALA A 303 7.52 -16.05 17.66
CA ALA A 303 6.58 -15.68 16.60
C ALA A 303 6.29 -14.16 16.58
N ARG A 304 6.24 -13.52 17.76
CA ARG A 304 6.11 -12.07 17.88
C ARG A 304 7.36 -11.34 17.39
N GLN A 305 8.56 -11.78 17.80
CA GLN A 305 9.83 -11.18 17.41
C GLN A 305 10.11 -11.30 15.92
N LEU A 306 9.80 -12.43 15.29
CA LEU A 306 9.89 -12.59 13.83
C LEU A 306 9.09 -11.55 13.08
N ARG A 307 7.85 -11.27 13.52
CA ARG A 307 7.00 -10.24 12.92
C ARG A 307 7.50 -8.83 13.19
N LEU A 308 7.92 -8.52 14.42
CA LEU A 308 8.35 -7.20 14.83
C LEU A 308 9.66 -6.76 14.16
N ARG A 309 10.60 -7.71 13.98
CA ARG A 309 11.91 -7.47 13.38
C ARG A 309 11.93 -7.72 11.88
N ASP A 310 10.79 -8.08 11.28
CA ASP A 310 10.67 -8.47 9.86
C ASP A 310 11.71 -9.55 9.48
N MET A 311 11.86 -10.54 10.35
CA MET A 311 12.82 -11.64 10.16
C MET A 311 12.20 -12.72 9.30
N GLY A 312 12.90 -13.07 8.22
CA GLY A 312 12.53 -14.13 7.30
C GLY A 312 13.77 -14.94 6.87
N GLY A 313 13.53 -15.99 6.11
CA GLY A 313 14.60 -16.90 5.66
C GLY A 313 14.79 -18.09 6.58
N ILE A 314 16.04 -18.45 6.89
CA ILE A 314 16.38 -19.58 7.76
C ILE A 314 16.48 -19.07 9.21
N VAL A 315 15.74 -19.71 10.10
CA VAL A 315 15.77 -19.46 11.55
C VAL A 315 16.06 -20.74 12.29
#